data_a778ced6cfeea1acc3957df703c61ab6
#
_entry.id   a778ced6cfeea1acc3957df703c61ab6
#
_cell.length_a   1.000
_cell.length_b   1.000
_cell.length_c   1.000
_cell.angle_alpha   90.00
_cell.angle_beta   90.00
_cell.angle_gamma   90.00
#
_symmetry.space_group_name_H-M   'P 1'
#
loop_
_entity.id
_entity.type
_entity.pdbx_description
1 polymer ?
#
loop_
_entity_poly.entity_id
_entity_poly.type
_entity_poly.pdbx_seq_one_letter_code
_entity_poly.pdbx_strand_id
1 'polypeptide(L)'
;MIKFTNGYILSKDFELIKDDVYVKGDSIYKIGKCDEKADSVYNLNGNLLMPSFKNAHTHSAMTFGRSLADDLPLQSWLSDEIFPREAKLESRDI
;
A
#
# COMPACT_ATOMS: atom_id res chain seq x y z
N MET A 1 -4.13 -19.44 -10.58
CA MET A 1 -4.08 -19.33 -9.09
C MET A 1 -2.69 -18.96 -8.65
N ILE A 2 -2.60 -18.04 -7.73
CA ILE A 2 -1.35 -17.54 -7.15
C ILE A 2 -1.23 -18.03 -5.71
N LYS A 3 -0.04 -18.51 -5.33
CA LYS A 3 0.29 -18.92 -3.96
C LYS A 3 1.32 -17.97 -3.36
N PHE A 4 1.04 -17.48 -2.16
CA PHE A 4 2.02 -16.79 -1.33
C PHE A 4 2.45 -17.74 -0.21
N THR A 5 3.74 -17.93 -0.02
CA THR A 5 4.31 -18.91 0.92
C THR A 5 5.50 -18.35 1.69
N ASN A 6 5.89 -19.03 2.72
CA ASN A 6 7.07 -18.72 3.54
C ASN A 6 7.01 -17.31 4.14
N GLY A 7 5.88 -16.93 4.70
CA GLY A 7 5.70 -15.65 5.36
C GLY A 7 4.62 -15.69 6.42
N TYR A 8 4.32 -14.52 6.93
CA TYR A 8 3.31 -14.33 7.96
C TYR A 8 2.08 -13.65 7.36
N ILE A 9 0.93 -13.95 7.93
CA ILE A 9 -0.36 -13.35 7.58
C ILE A 9 -0.88 -12.63 8.81
N LEU A 10 -1.42 -11.42 8.63
CA LEU A 10 -2.16 -10.75 9.69
C LEU A 10 -3.61 -11.24 9.67
N SER A 11 -4.03 -11.92 10.74
CA SER A 11 -5.41 -12.39 10.88
C SER A 11 -6.39 -11.26 11.19
N LYS A 12 -7.68 -11.55 11.07
CA LYS A 12 -8.74 -10.61 11.48
C LYS A 12 -8.69 -10.20 12.95
N ASP A 13 -8.06 -11.02 13.80
CA ASP A 13 -7.88 -10.77 15.23
C ASP A 13 -6.52 -10.09 15.52
N PHE A 14 -5.83 -9.60 14.50
CA PHE A 14 -4.51 -8.96 14.58
C PHE A 14 -3.41 -9.88 15.11
N GLU A 15 -3.54 -11.17 14.89
CA GLU A 15 -2.50 -12.14 15.20
C GLU A 15 -1.64 -12.44 13.97
N LEU A 16 -0.35 -12.69 14.17
CA LEU A 16 0.55 -13.14 13.12
C LEU A 16 0.50 -14.67 13.02
N ILE A 17 0.07 -15.13 11.85
CA ILE A 17 -0.05 -16.56 11.55
C ILE A 17 0.94 -16.90 10.45
N LYS A 18 1.70 -17.99 10.61
CA LYS A 18 2.57 -18.48 9.55
C LYS A 18 1.82 -19.52 8.73
N ASP A 19 1.37 -19.14 7.55
CA ASP A 19 0.59 -20.02 6.67
C ASP A 19 0.70 -19.58 5.22
N ASP A 20 0.20 -20.42 4.30
CA ASP A 20 0.14 -20.13 2.87
C ASP A 20 -1.19 -19.46 2.51
N VAL A 21 -1.16 -18.56 1.52
CA VAL A 21 -2.36 -17.90 0.97
C VAL A 21 -2.48 -18.20 -0.50
N TYR A 22 -3.66 -18.63 -0.92
CA TYR A 22 -3.99 -18.91 -2.31
C TYR A 22 -5.01 -17.90 -2.82
N VAL A 23 -4.73 -17.32 -3.97
CA VAL A 23 -5.57 -16.29 -4.60
C VAL A 23 -6.00 -16.75 -5.98
N LYS A 24 -7.29 -16.67 -6.26
CA LYS A 24 -7.89 -16.88 -7.59
C LYS A 24 -8.54 -15.58 -8.05
N GLY A 25 -8.10 -15.05 -9.21
CA GLY A 25 -8.61 -13.78 -9.69
C GLY A 25 -8.30 -12.65 -8.71
N ASP A 26 -9.32 -12.02 -8.21
CA ASP A 26 -9.27 -10.90 -7.27
C ASP A 26 -9.59 -11.27 -5.82
N SER A 27 -9.70 -12.57 -5.53
CA SER A 27 -10.21 -13.03 -4.24
C SER A 27 -9.28 -14.04 -3.58
N ILE A 28 -9.21 -13.99 -2.25
CA ILE A 28 -8.54 -15.03 -1.47
C ILE A 28 -9.37 -16.30 -1.57
N TYR A 29 -8.77 -17.35 -2.12
CA TYR A 29 -9.40 -18.65 -2.31
C TYR A 29 -9.29 -19.53 -1.08
N LYS A 30 -8.08 -19.62 -0.50
CA LYS A 30 -7.82 -20.45 0.67
C LYS A 30 -6.61 -19.94 1.45
N ILE A 31 -6.66 -20.09 2.76
CA ILE A 31 -5.53 -19.91 3.67
C ILE A 31 -5.24 -21.28 4.29
N GLY A 32 -3.98 -21.70 4.27
CA GLY A 32 -3.56 -22.99 4.78
C GLY A 32 -3.29 -23.99 3.66
N LYS A 33 -3.36 -25.27 3.99
CA LYS A 33 -3.13 -26.36 3.03
C LYS A 33 -4.12 -26.36 1.89
N CYS A 34 -3.62 -26.48 0.67
CA CYS A 34 -4.42 -26.62 -0.54
C CYS A 34 -3.78 -27.63 -1.47
N ASP A 35 -4.57 -28.59 -1.93
CA ASP A 35 -4.10 -29.66 -2.82
C ASP A 35 -4.03 -29.20 -4.31
N GLU A 36 -4.63 -28.06 -4.63
CA GLU A 36 -4.59 -27.52 -5.98
C GLU A 36 -3.22 -26.88 -6.26
N LYS A 37 -2.73 -27.13 -7.47
CA LYS A 37 -1.47 -26.56 -7.93
C LYS A 37 -1.63 -25.09 -8.34
N ALA A 38 -0.76 -24.25 -7.82
CA ALA A 38 -0.73 -22.84 -8.20
C ALA A 38 0.06 -22.64 -9.50
N ASP A 39 -0.38 -21.68 -10.32
CA ASP A 39 0.32 -21.28 -11.55
C ASP A 39 1.56 -20.46 -11.24
N SER A 40 1.50 -19.65 -10.20
CA SER A 40 2.59 -18.81 -9.73
C SER A 40 2.76 -18.95 -8.22
N VAL A 41 4.02 -18.95 -7.75
CA VAL A 41 4.35 -19.04 -6.34
C VAL A 41 5.25 -17.85 -5.97
N TYR A 42 4.84 -17.08 -4.97
CA TYR A 42 5.62 -15.98 -4.42
C TYR A 42 6.14 -16.34 -3.03
N ASN A 43 7.45 -16.34 -2.90
CA ASN A 43 8.11 -16.54 -1.62
C ASN A 43 8.18 -15.20 -0.88
N LEU A 44 7.53 -15.13 0.28
CA LEU A 44 7.49 -13.91 1.10
C LEU A 44 8.78 -13.68 1.90
N ASN A 45 9.68 -14.66 1.96
CA ASN A 45 10.95 -14.56 2.69
C ASN A 45 10.79 -14.04 4.14
N GLY A 46 9.79 -14.53 4.84
CA GLY A 46 9.50 -14.11 6.21
C GLY A 46 8.79 -12.77 6.34
N ASN A 47 8.44 -12.13 5.24
CA ASN A 47 7.68 -10.88 5.25
C ASN A 47 6.21 -11.11 5.61
N LEU A 48 5.53 -10.04 5.92
CA LEU A 48 4.11 -10.03 6.31
C LEU A 48 3.22 -9.76 5.09
N LEU A 49 2.23 -10.61 4.89
CA LEU A 49 1.11 -10.37 3.99
C LEU A 49 -0.08 -9.87 4.81
N MET A 50 -0.58 -8.70 4.49
CA MET A 50 -1.69 -8.07 5.20
C MET A 50 -2.56 -7.27 4.24
N PRO A 51 -3.83 -6.99 4.61
CA PRO A 51 -4.64 -6.05 3.85
C PRO A 51 -3.97 -4.68 3.76
N SER A 52 -4.04 -4.06 2.58
CA SER A 52 -3.48 -2.73 2.40
C SER A 52 -4.27 -1.68 3.18
N PHE A 53 -3.59 -0.60 3.52
CA PHE A 53 -4.26 0.58 4.06
C PHE A 53 -5.15 1.21 2.99
N LYS A 54 -6.29 1.72 3.42
CA LYS A 54 -7.23 2.45 2.55
C LYS A 54 -7.24 3.91 2.98
N ASN A 55 -7.02 4.78 2.01
CA ASN A 55 -7.07 6.22 2.25
C ASN A 55 -7.86 6.87 1.11
N ALA A 56 -9.06 7.34 1.42
CA ALA A 56 -9.96 7.95 0.45
C ALA A 56 -9.65 9.43 0.19
N HIS A 57 -8.83 10.06 1.01
CA HIS A 57 -8.44 11.45 0.87
C HIS A 57 -7.04 11.66 1.42
N THR A 58 -6.12 12.06 0.57
CA THR A 58 -4.74 12.33 0.98
C THR A 58 -4.09 13.39 0.09
N HIS A 59 -3.14 14.11 0.68
CA HIS A 59 -2.29 15.09 0.00
C HIS A 59 -0.82 14.73 0.20
N SER A 60 -0.47 13.48 0.00
CA SER A 60 0.88 12.96 0.27
C SER A 60 1.97 13.71 -0.48
N ALA A 61 1.72 14.14 -1.71
CA ALA A 61 2.64 14.94 -2.51
C ALA A 61 2.90 16.33 -1.91
N MET A 62 1.98 16.84 -1.08
CA MET A 62 2.12 18.14 -0.41
C MET A 62 3.03 18.11 0.81
N THR A 63 3.50 16.95 1.26
CA THR A 63 4.34 16.84 2.46
C THR A 63 5.66 17.61 2.32
N PHE A 64 6.21 17.71 1.12
CA PHE A 64 7.37 18.56 0.84
C PHE A 64 7.08 20.04 0.99
N GLY A 65 5.83 20.45 0.95
CA GLY A 65 5.39 21.82 1.14
C GLY A 65 5.11 22.19 2.59
N ARG A 66 5.42 21.33 3.56
CA ARG A 66 5.15 21.58 4.98
C ARG A 66 5.83 22.88 5.43
N SER A 67 5.05 23.78 6.02
CA SER A 67 5.49 25.10 6.51
C SER A 67 6.10 26.00 5.44
N LEU A 68 5.91 25.72 4.16
CA LEU A 68 6.27 26.62 3.08
C LEU A 68 5.14 27.61 2.86
N ALA A 69 5.49 28.89 2.74
CA ALA A 69 4.54 29.97 2.41
C ALA A 69 3.32 30.03 3.36
N ASP A 70 3.60 29.97 4.66
CA ASP A 70 2.58 30.15 5.68
C ASP A 70 1.93 31.54 5.62
N ASP A 71 0.74 31.71 6.20
CA ASP A 71 0.01 32.98 6.32
C ASP A 71 -0.47 33.57 4.99
N LEU A 72 -0.66 32.77 3.96
CA LEU A 72 -1.25 33.19 2.69
C LEU A 72 -2.73 32.80 2.59
N PRO A 73 -3.56 33.60 1.88
CA PRO A 73 -4.91 33.16 1.52
C PRO A 73 -4.87 31.84 0.72
N LEU A 74 -5.89 31.01 0.90
CA LEU A 74 -5.93 29.66 0.31
C LEU A 74 -5.65 29.65 -1.20
N GLN A 75 -6.27 30.56 -1.96
CA GLN A 75 -6.09 30.62 -3.41
C GLN A 75 -4.65 30.95 -3.80
N SER A 76 -4.05 31.96 -3.18
CA SER A 76 -2.65 32.31 -3.43
C SER A 76 -1.70 31.18 -3.00
N TRP A 77 -1.98 30.56 -1.85
CA TRP A 77 -1.19 29.44 -1.36
C TRP A 77 -1.20 28.26 -2.33
N LEU A 78 -2.37 27.87 -2.84
CA LEU A 78 -2.50 26.78 -3.80
C LEU A 78 -1.88 27.14 -5.17
N SER A 79 -2.31 28.27 -5.76
CA SER A 79 -1.98 28.60 -7.14
C SER A 79 -0.52 29.05 -7.32
N ASP A 80 0.00 29.84 -6.37
CA ASP A 80 1.30 30.48 -6.52
C ASP A 80 2.42 29.67 -5.87
N GLU A 81 2.11 28.90 -4.83
CA GLU A 81 3.11 28.21 -4.03
C GLU A 81 3.04 26.68 -4.15
N ILE A 82 1.88 26.08 -3.91
CA ILE A 82 1.77 24.61 -3.79
C ILE A 82 1.73 23.93 -5.17
N PHE A 83 0.81 24.31 -6.05
CA PHE A 83 0.65 23.65 -7.35
C PHE A 83 1.91 23.72 -8.22
N PRO A 84 2.63 24.85 -8.31
CA PRO A 84 3.87 24.88 -9.07
C PRO A 84 4.95 23.95 -8.53
N ARG A 85 5.02 23.78 -7.20
CA ARG A 85 5.97 22.85 -6.56
C ARG A 85 5.58 21.41 -6.74
N GLU A 86 4.30 21.06 -6.57
CA GLU A 86 3.79 19.72 -6.82
C GLU A 86 4.04 19.27 -8.26
N ALA A 87 3.87 20.16 -9.22
CA ALA A 87 4.09 19.86 -10.64
C ALA A 87 5.53 19.44 -10.96
N LYS A 88 6.48 19.75 -10.10
CA LYS A 88 7.89 19.41 -10.25
C LYS A 88 8.29 18.12 -9.55
N LEU A 89 7.39 17.53 -8.74
CA LEU A 89 7.67 16.30 -8.02
C LEU A 89 7.70 15.10 -8.98
N GLU A 90 8.63 14.20 -8.70
CA GLU A 90 8.73 12.90 -9.38
C GLU A 90 8.28 11.78 -8.43
N SER A 91 8.02 10.58 -8.96
CA SER A 91 7.57 9.44 -8.15
C SER A 91 8.47 9.11 -6.97
N ARG A 92 9.77 9.36 -7.10
CA ARG A 92 10.75 9.14 -6.02
C ARG A 92 10.63 10.12 -4.86
N ASP A 93 9.91 11.22 -5.04
CA ASP A 93 9.76 12.29 -4.05
C ASP A 93 8.53 12.10 -3.15
N ILE A 94 7.69 11.11 -3.44
CA ILE A 94 6.42 10.89 -2.77
C ILE A 94 6.43 9.69 -1.84
#